data_9df86bd3f87cc373f890624a0e494bef
#
_entry.id   9df86bd3f87cc373f890624a0e494bef
#
_cell.length_a   1.000
_cell.length_b   1.000
_cell.length_c   1.000
_cell.angle_alpha   90.00
_cell.angle_beta   90.00
_cell.angle_gamma   90.00
#
_symmetry.space_group_name_H-M   'P 1'
#
loop_
_entity.id
_entity.type
_entity.pdbx_description
1 polymer ?
#
loop_
_entity_poly.entity_id
_entity_poly.type
_entity_poly.pdbx_seq_one_letter_code
_entity_poly.pdbx_strand_id
1 'polypeptide(L)'
;MTELFAAILFLFLYYIRPQDWIPSMAGFNMMRPMVVLWLIAMHSNRRRTEPRRVLVTPHDWLMLIYFGYVVWTAPDAKDAFMGFFPLVVFYAFTVQSLENWEDLLVYLKGWNAMLLGIAVIALASLYGFDFTGAVDMTAANKGRLCIGTWLHDNPNALGHSVILALPLSYLLYFWRGGLTGRFVIFPAHAAIAVFCTYKTESKGAFLVGGALFVLIFVFGRPLVVRLFILALAATVGISALSMLPRMSEMGNLRADEGVQGRLMAWEAARTSVKTHAAGVGWKQFRTTITWNGVTEEAKTHCAYVQVTADLGIYGLAIFLGGMWVALRSTVTAYRFTKDTDLHERCRRALMLIVSSYAISGWMINRQYHTEYMLMIALAGATHRLVLRAQSEEIAKTESTDIADQEQPEEPVTTRAAQMVQEQTVTQLQQSGEEQSNPLQYQGQLWTQLGLLDVAACAGLAWGVLFVWDFILANL
;
A
#
# COMPACT_ATOMS: atom_id res chain seq x y z
N MET A 1 21.48 -11.24 13.33
CA MET A 1 20.38 -11.07 12.36
C MET A 1 20.09 -9.58 12.26
N THR A 2 20.04 -9.02 11.06
CA THR A 2 19.68 -7.60 10.88
C THR A 2 18.16 -7.41 11.01
N GLU A 3 17.72 -6.21 11.37
CA GLU A 3 16.28 -5.89 11.45
C GLU A 3 15.58 -6.09 10.11
N LEU A 4 16.21 -5.66 9.03
CA LEU A 4 15.70 -5.83 7.67
C LEU A 4 15.50 -7.31 7.32
N PHE A 5 16.46 -8.18 7.68
CA PHE A 5 16.32 -9.62 7.47
C PHE A 5 15.14 -10.19 8.25
N ALA A 6 14.97 -9.76 9.51
CA ALA A 6 13.83 -10.18 10.33
C ALA A 6 12.49 -9.73 9.72
N ALA A 7 12.43 -8.51 9.20
CA ALA A 7 11.25 -7.98 8.51
C ALA A 7 10.92 -8.79 7.24
N ILE A 8 11.92 -9.14 6.45
CA ILE A 8 11.73 -9.97 5.23
C ILE A 8 11.34 -11.41 5.60
N LEU A 9 11.95 -11.98 6.64
CA LEU A 9 11.59 -13.32 7.11
C LEU A 9 10.15 -13.36 7.65
N PHE A 10 9.69 -12.28 8.30
CA PHE A 10 8.28 -12.16 8.68
C PHE A 10 7.35 -12.21 7.46
N LEU A 11 7.66 -11.46 6.39
CA LEU A 11 6.89 -11.53 5.15
C LEU A 11 6.89 -12.94 4.53
N PHE A 12 8.04 -13.63 4.57
CA PHE A 12 8.13 -15.00 4.09
C PHE A 12 7.17 -15.92 4.87
N LEU A 13 7.21 -15.88 6.19
CA LEU A 13 6.33 -16.69 7.03
C LEU A 13 4.85 -16.30 6.89
N TYR A 14 4.57 -15.04 6.58
CA TYR A 14 3.21 -14.55 6.36
C TYR A 14 2.63 -14.97 5.01
N TYR A 15 3.39 -14.85 3.92
CA TYR A 15 2.91 -15.13 2.57
C TYR A 15 3.08 -16.59 2.14
N ILE A 16 4.26 -17.17 2.35
CA ILE A 16 4.56 -18.55 1.94
C ILE A 16 3.94 -19.56 2.92
N ARG A 17 3.87 -19.21 4.21
CA ARG A 17 3.19 -19.98 5.26
C ARG A 17 3.59 -21.46 5.32
N PRO A 18 4.86 -21.78 5.49
CA PRO A 18 5.31 -23.17 5.54
C PRO A 18 4.62 -24.00 6.64
N GLN A 19 4.15 -23.34 7.70
CA GLN A 19 3.38 -23.97 8.79
C GLN A 19 2.00 -24.49 8.36
N ASP A 20 1.45 -24.06 7.24
CA ASP A 20 0.14 -24.52 6.77
C ASP A 20 0.25 -25.80 5.93
N TRP A 21 1.43 -26.11 5.39
CA TRP A 21 1.60 -27.23 4.45
C TRP A 21 2.79 -28.16 4.74
N ILE A 22 3.71 -27.81 5.65
CA ILE A 22 4.76 -28.72 6.09
C ILE A 22 4.25 -29.50 7.33
N PRO A 23 4.05 -30.82 7.26
CA PRO A 23 3.43 -31.58 8.35
C PRO A 23 4.16 -31.45 9.70
N SER A 24 5.49 -31.36 9.70
CA SER A 24 6.29 -31.17 10.92
C SER A 24 6.12 -29.80 11.59
N MET A 25 5.55 -28.83 10.87
CA MET A 25 5.27 -27.48 11.36
C MET A 25 3.78 -27.24 11.61
N ALA A 26 2.92 -28.21 11.29
CA ALA A 26 1.47 -28.09 11.43
C ALA A 26 1.08 -27.77 12.89
N GLY A 27 0.25 -26.75 13.06
CA GLY A 27 -0.19 -26.27 14.36
C GLY A 27 0.81 -25.39 15.13
N PHE A 28 2.03 -25.19 14.63
CA PHE A 28 3.00 -24.30 15.24
C PHE A 28 2.78 -22.85 14.78
N ASN A 29 2.46 -21.96 15.71
CA ASN A 29 2.26 -20.56 15.41
C ASN A 29 3.61 -19.83 15.19
N MET A 30 4.17 -19.94 13.99
CA MET A 30 5.47 -19.36 13.61
C MET A 30 5.53 -17.84 13.78
N MET A 31 4.39 -17.14 13.71
CA MET A 31 4.37 -15.69 13.77
C MET A 31 4.76 -15.14 15.14
N ARG A 32 4.37 -15.83 16.23
CA ARG A 32 4.70 -15.38 17.59
C ARG A 32 6.21 -15.40 17.89
N PRO A 33 6.94 -16.51 17.72
CA PRO A 33 8.39 -16.53 17.91
C PRO A 33 9.10 -15.59 16.93
N MET A 34 8.58 -15.41 15.71
CA MET A 34 9.15 -14.47 14.75
C MET A 34 9.09 -13.02 15.23
N VAL A 35 7.98 -12.59 15.85
CA VAL A 35 7.89 -11.26 16.45
C VAL A 35 8.93 -11.06 17.55
N VAL A 36 9.14 -12.09 18.41
CA VAL A 36 10.17 -12.05 19.46
C VAL A 36 11.57 -11.96 18.85
N LEU A 37 11.87 -12.77 17.83
CA LEU A 37 13.16 -12.72 17.12
C LEU A 37 13.38 -11.36 16.45
N TRP A 38 12.33 -10.77 15.91
CA TRP A 38 12.40 -9.43 15.32
C TRP A 38 12.70 -8.36 16.37
N LEU A 39 12.04 -8.43 17.52
CA LEU A 39 12.32 -7.54 18.66
C LEU A 39 13.77 -7.67 19.14
N ILE A 40 14.29 -8.91 19.26
CA ILE A 40 15.69 -9.16 19.59
C ILE A 40 16.63 -8.56 18.54
N ALA A 41 16.33 -8.73 17.25
CA ALA A 41 17.11 -8.15 16.17
C ALA A 41 17.14 -6.61 16.26
N MET A 42 15.98 -5.99 16.54
CA MET A 42 15.87 -4.55 16.74
C MET A 42 16.68 -4.06 17.94
N HIS A 43 16.66 -4.79 19.05
CA HIS A 43 17.43 -4.43 20.25
C HIS A 43 18.93 -4.62 20.07
N SER A 44 19.32 -5.65 19.31
CA SER A 44 20.72 -6.02 19.09
C SER A 44 21.38 -5.24 17.95
N ASN A 45 20.67 -4.36 17.27
CA ASN A 45 21.21 -3.60 16.13
C ASN A 45 22.17 -2.48 16.60
N ARG A 46 23.46 -2.82 16.68
CA ARG A 46 24.55 -1.89 17.06
C ARG A 46 24.91 -0.89 15.94
N ARG A 47 24.40 -1.07 14.72
CA ARG A 47 24.68 -0.15 13.61
C ARG A 47 23.83 1.10 13.66
N ARG A 48 22.74 1.05 14.42
CA ARG A 48 21.85 2.19 14.57
C ARG A 48 22.45 3.20 15.53
N THR A 49 22.72 4.38 15.05
CA THR A 49 23.27 5.51 15.84
C THR A 49 22.17 6.36 16.46
N GLU A 50 20.99 6.40 15.83
CA GLU A 50 19.88 7.23 16.31
C GLU A 50 18.89 6.46 17.18
N PRO A 51 18.35 7.12 18.24
CA PRO A 51 17.31 6.52 19.06
C PRO A 51 16.04 6.27 18.26
N ARG A 52 15.32 5.18 18.60
CA ARG A 52 14.01 4.89 18.01
C ARG A 52 12.99 5.91 18.51
N ARG A 53 12.47 6.70 17.60
CA ARG A 53 11.40 7.64 17.89
C ARG A 53 10.05 7.01 17.48
N VAL A 54 9.05 7.16 18.32
CA VAL A 54 7.65 6.78 18.06
C VAL A 54 6.81 8.04 17.84
N LEU A 55 5.68 7.90 17.18
CA LEU A 55 4.73 8.99 16.93
C LEU A 55 5.34 10.21 16.19
N VAL A 56 6.25 9.92 15.24
CA VAL A 56 6.97 10.95 14.48
C VAL A 56 6.17 11.43 13.27
N THR A 57 5.35 10.54 12.71
CA THR A 57 4.62 10.79 11.47
C THR A 57 3.12 10.77 11.67
N PRO A 58 2.33 11.40 10.79
CA PRO A 58 0.87 11.32 10.86
C PRO A 58 0.33 9.89 10.73
N HIS A 59 1.09 8.98 10.11
CA HIS A 59 0.75 7.56 10.03
C HIS A 59 0.75 6.88 11.41
N ASP A 60 1.72 7.23 12.24
CA ASP A 60 1.84 6.69 13.61
C ASP A 60 0.63 7.10 14.46
N TRP A 61 0.24 8.39 14.39
CA TRP A 61 -0.93 8.92 15.08
C TRP A 61 -2.22 8.28 14.60
N LEU A 62 -2.37 8.14 13.28
CA LEU A 62 -3.55 7.53 12.71
C LEU A 62 -3.67 6.04 13.09
N MET A 63 -2.55 5.31 13.12
CA MET A 63 -2.52 3.92 13.55
C MET A 63 -2.95 3.78 15.02
N LEU A 64 -2.49 4.68 15.88
CA LEU A 64 -2.89 4.72 17.29
C LEU A 64 -4.39 5.00 17.45
N ILE A 65 -4.91 5.99 16.70
CA ILE A 65 -6.33 6.34 16.69
C ILE A 65 -7.15 5.15 16.18
N TYR A 66 -6.72 4.50 15.10
CA TYR A 66 -7.43 3.35 14.54
C TYR A 66 -7.48 2.19 15.53
N PHE A 67 -6.35 1.87 16.16
CA PHE A 67 -6.30 0.85 17.19
C PHE A 67 -7.21 1.16 18.38
N GLY A 68 -7.11 2.38 18.92
CA GLY A 68 -7.97 2.82 20.03
C GLY A 68 -9.46 2.75 19.68
N TYR A 69 -9.82 3.17 18.45
CA TYR A 69 -11.19 3.12 17.96
C TYR A 69 -11.73 1.69 17.81
N VAL A 70 -10.92 0.77 17.25
CA VAL A 70 -11.26 -0.65 17.13
C VAL A 70 -11.54 -1.27 18.49
N VAL A 71 -10.67 -1.01 19.47
CA VAL A 71 -10.83 -1.57 20.83
C VAL A 71 -12.05 -0.93 21.55
N TRP A 72 -12.23 0.38 21.38
CA TRP A 72 -13.31 1.12 22.03
C TRP A 72 -14.70 0.71 21.54
N THR A 73 -14.86 0.44 20.23
CA THR A 73 -16.16 0.09 19.63
C THR A 73 -16.47 -1.40 19.70
N ALA A 74 -15.51 -2.23 20.10
CA ALA A 74 -15.71 -3.67 20.15
C ALA A 74 -16.59 -4.12 21.33
N PRO A 75 -17.53 -5.05 21.13
CA PRO A 75 -18.30 -5.65 22.22
C PRO A 75 -17.42 -6.38 23.26
N ASP A 76 -16.34 -7.02 22.79
CA ASP A 76 -15.26 -7.56 23.61
C ASP A 76 -13.95 -6.84 23.31
N ALA A 77 -13.62 -5.87 24.16
CA ALA A 77 -12.41 -5.05 24.02
C ALA A 77 -11.12 -5.88 24.14
N LYS A 78 -11.14 -6.98 24.94
CA LYS A 78 -9.99 -7.86 25.09
C LYS A 78 -9.72 -8.65 23.82
N ASP A 79 -10.75 -9.24 23.22
CA ASP A 79 -10.62 -9.97 21.96
C ASP A 79 -10.15 -9.04 20.84
N ALA A 80 -10.74 -7.85 20.71
CA ALA A 80 -10.34 -6.85 19.74
C ALA A 80 -8.89 -6.38 19.95
N PHE A 81 -8.48 -6.14 21.19
CA PHE A 81 -7.10 -5.80 21.52
C PHE A 81 -6.15 -6.92 21.10
N MET A 82 -6.39 -8.16 21.55
CA MET A 82 -5.53 -9.30 21.26
C MET A 82 -5.46 -9.64 19.76
N GLY A 83 -6.55 -9.41 19.04
CA GLY A 83 -6.63 -9.69 17.61
C GLY A 83 -6.07 -8.59 16.72
N PHE A 84 -6.14 -7.31 17.13
CA PHE A 84 -5.63 -6.18 16.34
C PHE A 84 -4.21 -5.75 16.71
N PHE A 85 -3.81 -5.90 17.97
CA PHE A 85 -2.48 -5.53 18.46
C PHE A 85 -1.31 -6.11 17.64
N PRO A 86 -1.34 -7.40 17.20
CA PRO A 86 -0.28 -7.93 16.33
C PRO A 86 -0.09 -7.15 15.02
N LEU A 87 -1.16 -6.58 14.47
CA LEU A 87 -1.10 -5.76 13.26
C LEU A 87 -0.42 -4.41 13.53
N VAL A 88 -0.69 -3.82 14.70
CA VAL A 88 -0.01 -2.58 15.14
C VAL A 88 1.48 -2.83 15.40
N VAL A 89 1.82 -3.96 16.01
CA VAL A 89 3.22 -4.37 16.21
C VAL A 89 3.92 -4.57 14.87
N PHE A 90 3.29 -5.24 13.92
CA PHE A 90 3.81 -5.40 12.56
C PHE A 90 4.07 -4.04 11.90
N TYR A 91 3.11 -3.12 11.98
CA TYR A 91 3.28 -1.76 11.49
C TYR A 91 4.50 -1.08 12.12
N ALA A 92 4.56 -1.03 13.45
CA ALA A 92 5.60 -0.34 14.19
C ALA A 92 7.00 -0.92 13.89
N PHE A 93 7.12 -2.24 13.86
CA PHE A 93 8.39 -2.92 13.58
C PHE A 93 8.85 -2.68 12.15
N THR A 94 7.94 -2.76 11.17
CA THR A 94 8.27 -2.47 9.76
C THR A 94 8.78 -1.04 9.60
N VAL A 95 8.06 -0.04 10.14
CA VAL A 95 8.47 1.36 10.07
C VAL A 95 9.84 1.59 10.72
N GLN A 96 10.12 0.93 11.83
CA GLN A 96 11.38 1.08 12.56
C GLN A 96 12.56 0.35 11.92
N SER A 97 12.32 -0.70 11.13
CA SER A 97 13.36 -1.52 10.51
C SER A 97 13.87 -0.99 9.18
N LEU A 98 13.14 -0.05 8.56
CA LEU A 98 13.51 0.56 7.28
C LEU A 98 14.25 1.88 7.55
N GLU A 99 15.58 1.81 7.66
CA GLU A 99 16.42 2.92 8.10
C GLU A 99 16.87 3.84 6.97
N ASN A 100 16.92 3.32 5.74
CA ASN A 100 17.38 4.03 4.55
C ASN A 100 16.61 3.59 3.30
N TRP A 101 16.88 4.24 2.18
CA TRP A 101 16.20 3.96 0.90
C TRP A 101 16.59 2.61 0.30
N GLU A 102 17.79 2.14 0.55
CA GLU A 102 18.29 0.82 0.15
C GLU A 102 17.53 -0.28 0.87
N ASP A 103 17.34 -0.15 2.17
CA ASP A 103 16.54 -1.09 2.97
C ASP A 103 15.10 -1.16 2.47
N LEU A 104 14.50 0.00 2.17
CA LEU A 104 13.15 0.08 1.60
C LEU A 104 13.08 -0.62 0.24
N LEU A 105 14.07 -0.41 -0.64
CA LEU A 105 14.11 -1.09 -1.94
C LEU A 105 14.28 -2.61 -1.78
N VAL A 106 15.16 -3.07 -0.89
CA VAL A 106 15.38 -4.50 -0.62
C VAL A 106 14.12 -5.13 -0.06
N TYR A 107 13.44 -4.45 0.85
CA TYR A 107 12.17 -4.91 1.41
C TYR A 107 11.07 -5.04 0.35
N LEU A 108 10.92 -4.03 -0.54
CA LEU A 108 10.00 -4.07 -1.67
C LEU A 108 10.30 -5.23 -2.64
N LYS A 109 11.59 -5.47 -2.93
CA LYS A 109 12.01 -6.62 -3.74
C LYS A 109 11.70 -7.95 -3.04
N GLY A 110 11.94 -8.03 -1.74
CA GLY A 110 11.58 -9.18 -0.91
C GLY A 110 10.09 -9.47 -0.98
N TRP A 111 9.25 -8.46 -0.76
CA TRP A 111 7.80 -8.62 -0.87
C TRP A 111 7.36 -9.06 -2.27
N ASN A 112 7.89 -8.42 -3.32
CA ASN A 112 7.61 -8.84 -4.70
C ASN A 112 8.00 -10.31 -4.96
N ALA A 113 9.15 -10.74 -4.42
CA ALA A 113 9.57 -12.14 -4.51
C ALA A 113 8.61 -13.10 -3.80
N MET A 114 8.03 -12.71 -2.65
CA MET A 114 7.03 -13.52 -1.95
C MET A 114 5.74 -13.64 -2.77
N LEU A 115 5.26 -12.56 -3.38
CA LEU A 115 4.08 -12.59 -4.25
C LEU A 115 4.29 -13.52 -5.45
N LEU A 116 5.49 -13.50 -6.06
CA LEU A 116 5.83 -14.42 -7.15
C LEU A 116 6.07 -15.84 -6.65
N GLY A 117 6.63 -16.01 -5.47
CA GLY A 117 6.82 -17.31 -4.82
C GLY A 117 5.50 -18.06 -4.65
N ILE A 118 4.45 -17.36 -4.18
CA ILE A 118 3.10 -17.93 -4.08
C ILE A 118 2.57 -18.32 -5.47
N ALA A 119 2.79 -17.46 -6.47
CA ALA A 119 2.38 -17.74 -7.83
C ALA A 119 3.06 -19.00 -8.39
N VAL A 120 4.37 -19.17 -8.14
CA VAL A 120 5.12 -20.36 -8.55
C VAL A 120 4.60 -21.60 -7.83
N ILE A 121 4.37 -21.54 -6.52
CA ILE A 121 3.80 -22.65 -5.75
C ILE A 121 2.42 -23.06 -6.30
N ALA A 122 1.55 -22.06 -6.55
CA ALA A 122 0.24 -22.31 -7.13
C ALA A 122 0.33 -22.95 -8.52
N LEU A 123 1.19 -22.43 -9.39
CA LEU A 123 1.36 -22.98 -10.75
C LEU A 123 2.00 -24.38 -10.73
N ALA A 124 2.91 -24.67 -9.80
CA ALA A 124 3.55 -25.97 -9.67
C ALA A 124 2.52 -27.09 -9.42
N SER A 125 1.43 -26.80 -8.71
CA SER A 125 0.35 -27.77 -8.46
C SER A 125 -0.33 -28.26 -9.74
N LEU A 126 -0.38 -27.43 -10.79
CA LEU A 126 -0.94 -27.80 -12.10
C LEU A 126 -0.09 -28.85 -12.83
N TYR A 127 1.16 -29.04 -12.40
CA TYR A 127 2.12 -29.99 -12.98
C TYR A 127 2.44 -31.16 -12.03
N GLY A 128 1.61 -31.37 -11.00
CA GLY A 128 1.73 -32.49 -10.08
C GLY A 128 2.62 -32.21 -8.84
N PHE A 129 3.14 -30.99 -8.68
CA PHE A 129 3.90 -30.58 -7.49
C PHE A 129 2.99 -29.84 -6.52
N ASP A 130 2.08 -30.57 -5.88
CA ASP A 130 1.12 -30.00 -4.93
C ASP A 130 1.62 -30.11 -3.48
N PHE A 131 2.30 -29.06 -3.00
CA PHE A 131 2.79 -28.98 -1.63
C PHE A 131 1.75 -28.43 -0.65
N THR A 132 0.70 -27.75 -1.15
CA THR A 132 -0.20 -26.95 -0.31
C THR A 132 -1.65 -27.42 -0.31
N GLY A 133 -1.95 -28.58 -0.93
CA GLY A 133 -3.33 -29.02 -1.14
C GLY A 133 -4.08 -28.14 -2.18
N ALA A 134 -3.35 -27.52 -3.08
CA ALA A 134 -3.90 -26.63 -4.08
C ALA A 134 -4.83 -27.36 -5.07
N VAL A 135 -4.60 -28.65 -5.34
CA VAL A 135 -5.43 -29.47 -6.23
C VAL A 135 -6.84 -29.60 -5.67
N ASP A 136 -6.98 -30.01 -4.41
CA ASP A 136 -8.28 -30.16 -3.74
C ASP A 136 -8.99 -28.80 -3.62
N MET A 137 -8.27 -27.76 -3.23
CA MET A 137 -8.81 -26.40 -3.14
C MET A 137 -9.27 -25.86 -4.50
N THR A 138 -8.52 -26.12 -5.56
CA THR A 138 -8.87 -25.74 -6.93
C THR A 138 -10.11 -26.49 -7.40
N ALA A 139 -10.22 -27.77 -7.12
CA ALA A 139 -11.41 -28.57 -7.40
C ALA A 139 -12.64 -28.04 -6.66
N ALA A 140 -12.52 -27.75 -5.36
CA ALA A 140 -13.58 -27.16 -4.56
C ALA A 140 -14.01 -25.76 -5.08
N ASN A 141 -13.11 -25.03 -5.72
CA ASN A 141 -13.38 -23.72 -6.34
C ASN A 141 -13.71 -23.80 -7.84
N LYS A 142 -14.33 -24.90 -8.28
CA LYS A 142 -14.80 -25.09 -9.68
C LYS A 142 -13.68 -25.00 -10.73
N GLY A 143 -12.47 -25.51 -10.42
CA GLY A 143 -11.30 -25.50 -11.30
C GLY A 143 -10.49 -24.20 -11.31
N ARG A 144 -10.88 -23.21 -10.52
CA ARG A 144 -10.16 -21.93 -10.39
C ARG A 144 -8.96 -22.08 -9.46
N LEU A 145 -7.77 -21.73 -9.96
CA LEU A 145 -6.51 -21.90 -9.21
C LEU A 145 -6.50 -21.14 -7.90
N CYS A 146 -6.20 -21.84 -6.81
CA CYS A 146 -5.90 -21.30 -5.49
C CYS A 146 -4.94 -22.24 -4.76
N ILE A 147 -4.53 -21.93 -3.55
CA ILE A 147 -3.62 -22.77 -2.74
C ILE A 147 -4.23 -23.01 -1.36
N GLY A 148 -3.87 -24.13 -0.72
CA GLY A 148 -4.40 -24.53 0.59
C GLY A 148 -3.82 -23.75 1.78
N THR A 149 -3.42 -22.47 1.60
CA THR A 149 -2.99 -21.62 2.68
C THR A 149 -4.09 -20.67 3.10
N TRP A 150 -4.19 -20.36 4.39
CA TRP A 150 -5.22 -19.48 4.95
C TRP A 150 -5.40 -18.15 4.19
N LEU A 151 -4.32 -17.58 3.66
CA LEU A 151 -4.37 -16.28 2.99
C LEU A 151 -4.84 -16.36 1.53
N HIS A 152 -4.63 -17.50 0.86
CA HIS A 152 -4.84 -17.68 -0.57
C HIS A 152 -5.70 -18.91 -0.92
N ASP A 153 -6.54 -19.34 0.02
CA ASP A 153 -7.52 -20.41 -0.13
C ASP A 153 -8.66 -20.09 -1.10
N ASN A 154 -8.70 -18.83 -1.56
CA ASN A 154 -9.69 -18.32 -2.50
C ASN A 154 -9.01 -17.79 -3.77
N PRO A 155 -9.51 -18.13 -4.98
CA PRO A 155 -8.94 -17.67 -6.25
C PRO A 155 -8.84 -16.16 -6.39
N ASN A 156 -9.82 -15.41 -5.85
CA ASN A 156 -9.78 -13.96 -5.89
C ASN A 156 -8.66 -13.43 -5.01
N ALA A 157 -8.45 -14.02 -3.82
CA ALA A 157 -7.38 -13.64 -2.92
C ALA A 157 -6.00 -13.88 -3.54
N LEU A 158 -5.79 -15.04 -4.16
CA LEU A 158 -4.56 -15.34 -4.89
C LEU A 158 -4.35 -14.39 -6.07
N GLY A 159 -5.37 -14.20 -6.91
CA GLY A 159 -5.30 -13.34 -8.08
C GLY A 159 -4.93 -11.90 -7.75
N HIS A 160 -5.58 -11.31 -6.74
CA HIS A 160 -5.30 -9.92 -6.30
C HIS A 160 -3.89 -9.76 -5.71
N SER A 161 -3.37 -10.76 -4.99
CA SER A 161 -2.00 -10.72 -4.48
C SER A 161 -0.98 -10.81 -5.61
N VAL A 162 -1.16 -11.77 -6.50
CA VAL A 162 -0.18 -12.07 -7.56
C VAL A 162 -0.15 -10.98 -8.63
N ILE A 163 -1.31 -10.42 -9.02
CA ILE A 163 -1.35 -9.41 -10.08
C ILE A 163 -0.61 -8.11 -9.68
N LEU A 164 -0.50 -7.79 -8.40
CA LEU A 164 0.29 -6.67 -7.93
C LEU A 164 1.79 -6.85 -8.23
N ALA A 165 2.28 -8.10 -8.28
CA ALA A 165 3.69 -8.36 -8.59
C ALA A 165 4.08 -7.89 -10.00
N LEU A 166 3.16 -7.87 -10.96
CA LEU A 166 3.44 -7.43 -12.34
C LEU A 166 3.90 -5.95 -12.41
N PRO A 167 3.08 -4.96 -12.00
CA PRO A 167 3.48 -3.57 -12.06
C PRO A 167 4.59 -3.23 -11.05
N LEU A 168 4.65 -3.94 -9.92
CA LEU A 168 5.73 -3.78 -8.96
C LEU A 168 7.07 -4.25 -9.56
N SER A 169 7.10 -5.42 -10.22
CA SER A 169 8.29 -5.91 -10.94
C SER A 169 8.73 -4.95 -12.05
N TYR A 170 7.78 -4.33 -12.77
CA TYR A 170 8.12 -3.30 -13.76
C TYR A 170 8.91 -2.15 -13.12
N LEU A 171 8.44 -1.61 -12.00
CA LEU A 171 9.13 -0.50 -11.32
C LEU A 171 10.47 -0.93 -10.71
N LEU A 172 10.54 -2.13 -10.13
CA LEU A 172 11.73 -2.61 -9.43
C LEU A 172 12.85 -3.04 -10.37
N TYR A 173 12.54 -3.59 -11.55
CA TYR A 173 13.53 -4.24 -12.41
C TYR A 173 13.59 -3.65 -13.83
N PHE A 174 12.46 -3.20 -14.41
CA PHE A 174 12.45 -2.68 -15.78
C PHE A 174 12.68 -1.17 -15.83
N TRP A 175 11.93 -0.39 -15.06
CA TRP A 175 12.00 1.07 -15.09
C TRP A 175 13.38 1.56 -14.61
N ARG A 176 14.12 2.20 -15.51
CA ARG A 176 15.51 2.63 -15.30
C ARG A 176 16.42 1.49 -14.77
N GLY A 177 16.09 0.24 -15.12
CA GLY A 177 16.85 -0.94 -14.77
C GLY A 177 17.96 -1.27 -15.78
N GLY A 178 18.89 -2.14 -15.39
CA GLY A 178 19.90 -2.72 -16.29
C GLY A 178 19.31 -3.74 -17.28
N LEU A 179 20.14 -4.20 -18.23
CA LEU A 179 19.70 -5.14 -19.28
C LEU A 179 19.12 -6.44 -18.71
N THR A 180 19.75 -7.03 -17.70
CA THR A 180 19.24 -8.24 -17.03
C THR A 180 17.85 -8.01 -16.42
N GLY A 181 17.65 -6.87 -15.77
CA GLY A 181 16.36 -6.51 -15.19
C GLY A 181 15.25 -6.39 -16.24
N ARG A 182 15.57 -5.77 -17.37
CA ARG A 182 14.61 -5.50 -18.46
C ARG A 182 14.27 -6.72 -19.30
N PHE A 183 15.28 -7.53 -19.64
CA PHE A 183 15.12 -8.59 -20.64
C PHE A 183 15.02 -10.00 -20.04
N VAL A 184 15.38 -10.18 -18.77
CA VAL A 184 15.30 -11.50 -18.11
C VAL A 184 14.35 -11.46 -16.93
N ILE A 185 14.62 -10.63 -15.91
CA ILE A 185 13.89 -10.68 -14.65
C ILE A 185 12.43 -10.23 -14.84
N PHE A 186 12.19 -9.06 -15.42
CA PHE A 186 10.84 -8.54 -15.60
C PHE A 186 9.97 -9.44 -16.50
N PRO A 187 10.42 -9.91 -17.68
CA PRO A 187 9.62 -10.82 -18.50
C PRO A 187 9.28 -12.13 -17.80
N ALA A 188 10.21 -12.72 -17.05
CA ALA A 188 9.95 -13.93 -16.28
C ALA A 188 8.88 -13.68 -15.19
N HIS A 189 9.03 -12.59 -14.44
CA HIS A 189 8.05 -12.19 -13.41
C HIS A 189 6.67 -11.90 -14.03
N ALA A 190 6.65 -11.22 -15.16
CA ALA A 190 5.40 -10.90 -15.87
C ALA A 190 4.70 -12.18 -16.35
N ALA A 191 5.43 -13.12 -16.93
CA ALA A 191 4.87 -14.40 -17.37
C ALA A 191 4.26 -15.19 -16.20
N ILE A 192 4.97 -15.29 -15.07
CA ILE A 192 4.49 -15.97 -13.86
C ILE A 192 3.21 -15.29 -13.33
N ALA A 193 3.25 -13.96 -13.15
CA ALA A 193 2.13 -13.21 -12.57
C ALA A 193 0.88 -13.28 -13.45
N VAL A 194 1.03 -13.04 -14.76
CA VAL A 194 -0.08 -13.06 -15.71
C VAL A 194 -0.67 -14.45 -15.83
N PHE A 195 0.16 -15.50 -15.99
CA PHE A 195 -0.31 -16.86 -16.14
C PHE A 195 -1.01 -17.38 -14.87
N CYS A 196 -0.45 -17.11 -13.69
CA CYS A 196 -1.08 -17.47 -12.43
C CYS A 196 -2.44 -16.76 -12.28
N THR A 197 -2.47 -15.43 -12.50
CA THR A 197 -3.73 -14.67 -12.42
C THR A 197 -4.78 -15.20 -13.42
N TYR A 198 -4.37 -15.52 -14.65
CA TYR A 198 -5.25 -16.13 -15.65
C TYR A 198 -5.89 -17.42 -15.13
N LYS A 199 -5.11 -18.32 -14.51
CA LYS A 199 -5.60 -19.57 -13.93
C LYS A 199 -6.53 -19.39 -12.72
N THR A 200 -6.47 -18.24 -12.04
CA THR A 200 -7.43 -17.93 -10.95
C THR A 200 -8.82 -17.57 -11.48
N GLU A 201 -8.96 -17.20 -12.75
CA GLU A 201 -10.19 -16.69 -13.36
C GLU A 201 -10.86 -15.57 -12.55
N SER A 202 -10.06 -14.77 -11.86
CA SER A 202 -10.55 -13.66 -11.04
C SER A 202 -10.77 -12.41 -11.88
N LYS A 203 -12.03 -12.14 -12.25
CA LYS A 203 -12.44 -10.93 -12.98
C LYS A 203 -11.91 -9.66 -12.30
N GLY A 204 -12.02 -9.58 -10.97
CA GLY A 204 -11.53 -8.45 -10.18
C GLY A 204 -10.02 -8.27 -10.25
N ALA A 205 -9.25 -9.36 -10.16
CA ALA A 205 -7.78 -9.29 -10.25
C ALA A 205 -7.32 -8.76 -11.63
N PHE A 206 -7.96 -9.18 -12.72
CA PHE A 206 -7.65 -8.67 -14.05
C PHE A 206 -7.97 -7.18 -14.20
N LEU A 207 -9.12 -6.72 -13.69
CA LEU A 207 -9.48 -5.30 -13.72
C LEU A 207 -8.47 -4.47 -12.92
N VAL A 208 -8.10 -4.91 -11.73
CA VAL A 208 -7.08 -4.25 -10.91
C VAL A 208 -5.74 -4.24 -11.61
N GLY A 209 -5.28 -5.38 -12.13
CA GLY A 209 -4.01 -5.50 -12.85
C GLY A 209 -3.95 -4.58 -14.06
N GLY A 210 -5.00 -4.53 -14.86
CA GLY A 210 -5.13 -3.63 -16.00
C GLY A 210 -5.08 -2.16 -15.58
N ALA A 211 -5.84 -1.79 -14.56
CA ALA A 211 -5.84 -0.41 -14.02
C ALA A 211 -4.45 0.01 -13.51
N LEU A 212 -3.78 -0.87 -12.77
CA LEU A 212 -2.44 -0.60 -12.24
C LEU A 212 -1.39 -0.50 -13.36
N PHE A 213 -1.47 -1.36 -14.35
CA PHE A 213 -0.59 -1.30 -15.51
C PHE A 213 -0.74 0.02 -16.28
N VAL A 214 -1.98 0.45 -16.50
CA VAL A 214 -2.27 1.76 -17.11
C VAL A 214 -1.72 2.92 -16.27
N LEU A 215 -1.94 2.89 -14.96
CA LEU A 215 -1.47 3.94 -14.05
C LEU A 215 0.04 4.16 -14.12
N ILE A 216 0.84 3.11 -14.27
CA ILE A 216 2.31 3.24 -14.40
C ILE A 216 2.70 4.11 -15.59
N PHE A 217 1.99 3.99 -16.71
CA PHE A 217 2.31 4.74 -17.92
C PHE A 217 1.68 6.12 -17.96
N VAL A 218 0.62 6.34 -17.20
CA VAL A 218 -0.09 7.63 -17.12
C VAL A 218 0.62 8.63 -16.20
N PHE A 219 1.22 8.14 -15.10
CA PHE A 219 1.88 9.02 -14.13
C PHE A 219 3.06 9.80 -14.72
N GLY A 220 3.06 11.13 -14.49
CA GLY A 220 4.13 12.03 -14.93
C GLY A 220 4.16 12.32 -16.42
N ARG A 221 3.11 11.97 -17.20
CA ARG A 221 3.03 12.25 -18.64
C ARG A 221 2.15 13.47 -18.93
N PRO A 222 2.39 14.18 -20.04
CA PRO A 222 1.52 15.24 -20.54
C PRO A 222 0.09 14.74 -20.80
N LEU A 223 -0.91 15.62 -20.71
CA LEU A 223 -2.32 15.26 -20.84
C LEU A 223 -2.64 14.47 -22.12
N VAL A 224 -2.09 14.90 -23.26
CA VAL A 224 -2.32 14.22 -24.56
C VAL A 224 -1.84 12.77 -24.51
N VAL A 225 -0.66 12.52 -23.96
CA VAL A 225 -0.10 11.16 -23.81
C VAL A 225 -0.95 10.33 -22.84
N ARG A 226 -1.45 10.92 -21.75
CA ARG A 226 -2.36 10.24 -20.82
C ARG A 226 -3.65 9.80 -21.52
N LEU A 227 -4.28 10.70 -22.28
CA LEU A 227 -5.51 10.38 -23.00
C LEU A 227 -5.30 9.30 -24.06
N PHE A 228 -4.16 9.34 -24.78
CA PHE A 228 -3.80 8.28 -25.72
C PHE A 228 -3.63 6.91 -25.04
N ILE A 229 -2.90 6.86 -23.92
CA ILE A 229 -2.70 5.62 -23.14
C ILE A 229 -4.04 5.09 -22.61
N LEU A 230 -4.91 5.96 -22.11
CA LEU A 230 -6.23 5.57 -21.60
C LEU A 230 -7.12 5.05 -22.72
N ALA A 231 -7.13 5.69 -23.88
CA ALA A 231 -7.89 5.23 -25.04
C ALA A 231 -7.38 3.86 -25.54
N LEU A 232 -6.06 3.70 -25.67
CA LEU A 232 -5.44 2.42 -26.04
C LEU A 232 -5.75 1.33 -25.01
N ALA A 233 -5.63 1.63 -23.71
CA ALA A 233 -5.94 0.70 -22.65
C ALA A 233 -7.42 0.30 -22.63
N ALA A 234 -8.34 1.21 -22.90
CA ALA A 234 -9.75 0.92 -23.02
C ALA A 234 -10.01 -0.03 -24.20
N THR A 235 -9.47 0.28 -25.38
CA THR A 235 -9.64 -0.54 -26.58
C THR A 235 -9.06 -1.94 -26.42
N VAL A 236 -7.81 -2.05 -26.02
CA VAL A 236 -7.12 -3.33 -25.79
C VAL A 236 -7.74 -4.08 -24.60
N GLY A 237 -8.07 -3.34 -23.52
CA GLY A 237 -8.67 -3.91 -22.32
C GLY A 237 -10.03 -4.55 -22.59
N ILE A 238 -10.92 -3.87 -23.29
CA ILE A 238 -12.25 -4.42 -23.68
C ILE A 238 -12.08 -5.68 -24.54
N SER A 239 -11.19 -5.64 -25.53
CA SER A 239 -10.92 -6.79 -26.39
C SER A 239 -10.29 -7.96 -25.61
N ALA A 240 -9.35 -7.69 -24.72
CA ALA A 240 -8.72 -8.71 -23.88
C ALA A 240 -9.70 -9.29 -22.85
N LEU A 241 -10.56 -8.46 -22.27
CA LEU A 241 -11.59 -8.91 -21.33
C LEU A 241 -12.55 -9.91 -21.99
N SER A 242 -12.95 -9.70 -23.25
CA SER A 242 -13.84 -10.64 -23.96
C SER A 242 -13.21 -12.01 -24.18
N MET A 243 -11.89 -12.14 -24.13
CA MET A 243 -11.16 -13.40 -24.27
C MET A 243 -10.97 -14.15 -22.94
N LEU A 244 -11.27 -13.52 -21.80
CA LEU A 244 -11.10 -14.17 -20.50
C LEU A 244 -12.24 -15.15 -20.20
N PRO A 245 -11.94 -16.28 -19.55
CA PRO A 245 -12.97 -17.18 -19.05
C PRO A 245 -14.00 -16.43 -18.21
N ARG A 246 -15.26 -16.78 -18.33
CA ARG A 246 -16.39 -16.22 -17.59
C ARG A 246 -16.71 -14.73 -17.82
N MET A 247 -16.01 -14.04 -18.73
CA MET A 247 -16.36 -12.62 -19.03
C MET A 247 -17.66 -12.51 -19.83
N SER A 248 -18.04 -13.52 -20.59
CA SER A 248 -19.37 -13.61 -21.24
C SER A 248 -20.53 -13.57 -20.23
N GLU A 249 -20.30 -14.03 -19.01
CA GLU A 249 -21.27 -13.95 -17.90
C GLU A 249 -21.50 -12.52 -17.42
N MET A 250 -20.58 -11.58 -17.68
CA MET A 250 -20.74 -10.17 -17.30
C MET A 250 -21.81 -9.43 -18.12
N GLY A 251 -22.25 -9.98 -19.26
CA GLY A 251 -23.34 -9.41 -20.03
C GLY A 251 -24.68 -9.44 -19.29
N ASN A 252 -24.83 -10.28 -18.26
CA ASN A 252 -26.01 -10.34 -17.42
C ASN A 252 -25.66 -10.37 -15.93
N LEU A 253 -25.26 -9.23 -15.39
CA LEU A 253 -24.88 -9.10 -13.98
C LEU A 253 -25.97 -9.51 -12.98
N ARG A 254 -27.25 -9.42 -13.40
CA ARG A 254 -28.38 -9.84 -12.59
C ARG A 254 -28.53 -11.37 -12.48
N ALA A 255 -27.94 -12.11 -13.41
CA ALA A 255 -27.93 -13.57 -13.38
C ALA A 255 -26.64 -14.13 -12.71
N ASP A 256 -25.62 -13.31 -12.48
CA ASP A 256 -24.39 -13.73 -11.80
C ASP A 256 -24.61 -13.88 -10.30
N GLU A 257 -24.69 -15.15 -9.84
CA GLU A 257 -24.89 -15.51 -8.43
C GLU A 257 -23.87 -14.84 -7.49
N GLY A 258 -22.60 -14.72 -7.93
CA GLY A 258 -21.55 -14.07 -7.15
C GLY A 258 -21.73 -12.56 -7.03
N VAL A 259 -22.35 -11.90 -8.01
CA VAL A 259 -22.70 -10.46 -7.94
C VAL A 259 -23.91 -10.28 -7.04
N GLN A 260 -24.97 -11.07 -7.23
CA GLN A 260 -26.19 -10.96 -6.44
C GLN A 260 -25.94 -11.22 -4.95
N GLY A 261 -25.16 -12.25 -4.61
CA GLY A 261 -24.79 -12.53 -3.23
C GLY A 261 -24.04 -11.35 -2.56
N ARG A 262 -23.20 -10.64 -3.31
CA ARG A 262 -22.52 -9.43 -2.81
C ARG A 262 -23.50 -8.28 -2.60
N LEU A 263 -24.40 -8.02 -3.57
CA LEU A 263 -25.39 -6.95 -3.45
C LEU A 263 -26.32 -7.15 -2.26
N MET A 264 -26.79 -8.38 -2.03
CA MET A 264 -27.58 -8.71 -0.84
C MET A 264 -26.81 -8.48 0.46
N ALA A 265 -25.52 -8.87 0.50
CA ALA A 265 -24.67 -8.64 1.66
C ALA A 265 -24.41 -7.12 1.87
N TRP A 266 -24.28 -6.35 0.80
CA TRP A 266 -24.11 -4.89 0.85
C TRP A 266 -25.38 -4.19 1.33
N GLU A 267 -26.56 -4.64 0.91
CA GLU A 267 -27.84 -4.11 1.39
C GLU A 267 -28.04 -4.41 2.87
N ALA A 268 -27.74 -5.62 3.33
CA ALA A 268 -27.74 -5.97 4.74
C ALA A 268 -26.78 -5.10 5.57
N ALA A 269 -25.55 -4.89 5.04
CA ALA A 269 -24.58 -3.99 5.66
C ALA A 269 -25.09 -2.54 5.71
N ARG A 270 -25.73 -2.05 4.64
CA ARG A 270 -26.30 -0.70 4.60
C ARG A 270 -27.43 -0.51 5.64
N THR A 271 -28.26 -1.52 5.81
CA THR A 271 -29.31 -1.54 6.84
C THR A 271 -28.70 -1.54 8.23
N SER A 272 -27.68 -2.35 8.47
CA SER A 272 -26.95 -2.38 9.75
C SER A 272 -26.36 -1.02 10.13
N VAL A 273 -25.73 -0.32 9.17
CA VAL A 273 -25.12 1.01 9.39
C VAL A 273 -26.18 2.07 9.71
N LYS A 274 -27.38 1.99 9.15
CA LYS A 274 -28.49 2.92 9.48
C LYS A 274 -28.94 2.79 10.93
N THR A 275 -28.87 1.59 11.50
CA THR A 275 -29.26 1.31 12.90
C THR A 275 -28.09 1.44 13.89
N HIS A 276 -26.86 1.21 13.42
CA HIS A 276 -25.65 1.22 14.23
C HIS A 276 -24.59 2.14 13.59
N ALA A 277 -24.71 3.44 13.79
CA ALA A 277 -23.82 4.43 13.18
C ALA A 277 -22.34 4.26 13.55
N ALA A 278 -22.05 3.71 14.74
CA ALA A 278 -20.69 3.35 15.18
C ALA A 278 -20.24 1.93 14.74
N GLY A 279 -21.11 1.23 13.97
CA GLY A 279 -20.88 -0.16 13.58
C GLY A 279 -21.28 -1.17 14.65
N VAL A 280 -21.16 -2.46 14.32
CA VAL A 280 -21.50 -3.57 15.25
C VAL A 280 -20.30 -4.09 16.05
N GLY A 281 -19.12 -3.55 15.79
CA GLY A 281 -17.85 -3.94 16.41
C GLY A 281 -16.91 -4.70 15.45
N TRP A 282 -15.64 -4.69 15.78
CA TRP A 282 -14.58 -5.29 14.97
C TRP A 282 -14.85 -6.76 14.66
N LYS A 283 -14.91 -7.11 13.35
CA LYS A 283 -15.20 -8.44 12.80
C LYS A 283 -16.54 -9.05 13.24
N GLN A 284 -17.49 -8.23 13.70
CA GLN A 284 -18.79 -8.71 14.18
C GLN A 284 -19.85 -8.74 13.08
N PHE A 285 -19.70 -7.94 12.02
CA PHE A 285 -20.69 -7.95 10.95
C PHE A 285 -20.64 -9.27 10.18
N ARG A 286 -21.74 -10.01 10.26
CA ARG A 286 -22.01 -11.23 9.50
C ARG A 286 -23.42 -11.15 8.96
N THR A 287 -23.64 -11.67 7.78
CA THR A 287 -24.97 -11.78 7.19
C THR A 287 -25.14 -13.11 6.51
N THR A 288 -26.37 -13.58 6.44
CA THR A 288 -26.75 -14.78 5.70
C THR A 288 -27.64 -14.38 4.55
N ILE A 289 -27.50 -15.05 3.43
CA ILE A 289 -28.37 -14.93 2.27
C ILE A 289 -29.03 -16.28 2.01
N THR A 290 -30.28 -16.24 1.56
CA THR A 290 -30.97 -17.45 1.09
C THR A 290 -31.10 -17.39 -0.42
N TRP A 291 -30.48 -18.35 -1.10
CA TRP A 291 -30.50 -18.48 -2.53
C TRP A 291 -30.96 -19.88 -2.92
N ASN A 292 -31.98 -19.98 -3.78
CA ASN A 292 -32.57 -21.26 -4.19
C ASN A 292 -32.92 -22.21 -3.01
N GLY A 293 -33.34 -21.63 -1.87
CA GLY A 293 -33.70 -22.41 -0.68
C GLY A 293 -32.51 -22.81 0.21
N VAL A 294 -31.28 -22.49 -0.18
CA VAL A 294 -30.08 -22.72 0.62
C VAL A 294 -29.70 -21.44 1.33
N THR A 295 -29.51 -21.49 2.66
CA THR A 295 -29.06 -20.36 3.46
C THR A 295 -27.57 -20.51 3.73
N GLU A 296 -26.79 -19.55 3.28
CA GLU A 296 -25.32 -19.53 3.43
C GLU A 296 -24.84 -18.22 4.05
N GLU A 297 -23.69 -18.24 4.73
CA GLU A 297 -23.01 -17.03 5.19
C GLU A 297 -22.50 -16.24 4.00
N ALA A 298 -22.97 -15.01 3.85
CA ALA A 298 -22.56 -14.12 2.77
C ALA A 298 -21.40 -13.22 3.21
N LYS A 299 -20.41 -13.09 2.35
CA LYS A 299 -19.28 -12.17 2.55
C LYS A 299 -19.48 -10.93 1.67
N THR A 300 -19.22 -9.76 2.21
CA THR A 300 -19.34 -8.49 1.45
C THR A 300 -18.37 -8.43 0.27
N HIS A 301 -17.24 -9.10 0.33
CA HIS A 301 -16.15 -9.03 -0.65
C HIS A 301 -15.75 -7.59 -1.02
N CYS A 302 -15.92 -6.66 -0.10
CA CYS A 302 -15.59 -5.26 -0.22
C CYS A 302 -15.08 -4.75 1.14
N ALA A 303 -13.82 -4.33 1.19
CA ALA A 303 -13.21 -3.85 2.43
C ALA A 303 -13.94 -2.63 3.00
N TYR A 304 -14.39 -1.73 2.13
CA TYR A 304 -15.08 -0.50 2.54
C TYR A 304 -16.43 -0.78 3.19
N VAL A 305 -17.24 -1.64 2.55
CA VAL A 305 -18.54 -2.05 3.08
C VAL A 305 -18.37 -2.79 4.41
N GLN A 306 -17.39 -3.71 4.48
CA GLN A 306 -17.13 -4.47 5.69
C GLN A 306 -16.67 -3.57 6.85
N VAL A 307 -15.72 -2.65 6.60
CA VAL A 307 -15.26 -1.70 7.63
C VAL A 307 -16.40 -0.82 8.11
N THR A 308 -17.26 -0.36 7.18
CA THR A 308 -18.39 0.49 7.56
C THR A 308 -19.41 -0.28 8.38
N ALA A 309 -19.70 -1.54 8.06
CA ALA A 309 -20.60 -2.37 8.84
C ALA A 309 -20.04 -2.69 10.23
N ASP A 310 -18.74 -3.05 10.29
CA ASP A 310 -18.07 -3.38 11.55
C ASP A 310 -17.85 -2.16 12.45
N LEU A 311 -17.32 -1.05 11.91
CA LEU A 311 -16.79 0.09 12.67
C LEU A 311 -17.56 1.40 12.45
N GLY A 312 -18.65 1.37 11.68
CA GLY A 312 -19.43 2.54 11.36
C GLY A 312 -18.76 3.54 10.43
N ILE A 313 -19.39 4.70 10.24
CA ILE A 313 -18.91 5.76 9.35
C ILE A 313 -17.59 6.35 9.86
N TYR A 314 -17.43 6.49 11.17
CA TYR A 314 -16.21 7.01 11.77
C TYR A 314 -15.02 6.04 11.56
N GLY A 315 -15.26 4.73 11.74
CA GLY A 315 -14.25 3.72 11.45
C GLY A 315 -13.85 3.68 9.97
N LEU A 316 -14.81 3.88 9.06
CA LEU A 316 -14.53 4.03 7.63
C LEU A 316 -13.66 5.27 7.37
N ALA A 317 -13.96 6.41 7.98
CA ALA A 317 -13.17 7.64 7.81
C ALA A 317 -11.73 7.46 8.30
N ILE A 318 -11.51 6.82 9.44
CA ILE A 318 -10.17 6.51 9.97
C ILE A 318 -9.43 5.54 9.04
N PHE A 319 -10.10 4.48 8.58
CA PHE A 319 -9.53 3.51 7.63
C PHE A 319 -9.12 4.16 6.30
N LEU A 320 -9.99 4.99 5.72
CA LEU A 320 -9.66 5.77 4.52
C LEU A 320 -8.57 6.81 4.78
N GLY A 321 -8.50 7.32 6.00
CA GLY A 321 -7.44 8.20 6.48
C GLY A 321 -6.06 7.58 6.31
N GLY A 322 -5.90 6.27 6.58
CA GLY A 322 -4.65 5.55 6.35
C GLY A 322 -4.21 5.59 4.89
N MET A 323 -5.14 5.37 3.96
CA MET A 323 -4.85 5.47 2.52
C MET A 323 -4.57 6.90 2.08
N TRP A 324 -5.32 7.87 2.61
CA TRP A 324 -5.11 9.29 2.33
C TRP A 324 -3.73 9.77 2.76
N VAL A 325 -3.34 9.50 4.01
CA VAL A 325 -2.04 9.92 4.55
C VAL A 325 -0.91 9.23 3.78
N ALA A 326 -1.06 7.94 3.44
CA ALA A 326 -0.11 7.22 2.61
C ALA A 326 0.03 7.85 1.21
N LEU A 327 -1.09 8.18 0.54
CA LEU A 327 -1.09 8.84 -0.76
C LEU A 327 -0.46 10.24 -0.67
N ARG A 328 -0.87 11.03 0.30
CA ARG A 328 -0.35 12.38 0.53
C ARG A 328 1.16 12.37 0.75
N SER A 329 1.68 11.41 1.52
CA SER A 329 3.12 11.24 1.74
C SER A 329 3.86 10.93 0.43
N THR A 330 3.31 10.06 -0.42
CA THR A 330 3.95 9.76 -1.71
C THR A 330 3.96 10.94 -2.66
N VAL A 331 2.90 11.76 -2.65
CA VAL A 331 2.81 12.96 -3.49
C VAL A 331 3.79 14.03 -3.02
N THR A 332 3.82 14.32 -1.72
CA THR A 332 4.72 15.33 -1.16
C THR A 332 6.19 14.92 -1.21
N ALA A 333 6.49 13.63 -1.05
CA ALA A 333 7.84 13.09 -1.18
C ALA A 333 8.47 13.32 -2.56
N TYR A 334 7.67 13.57 -3.62
CA TYR A 334 8.19 13.79 -4.98
C TYR A 334 9.26 14.87 -5.05
N ARG A 335 9.11 15.94 -4.28
CA ARG A 335 10.06 17.06 -4.25
C ARG A 335 11.47 16.63 -3.81
N PHE A 336 11.55 15.61 -2.96
CA PHE A 336 12.80 15.09 -2.36
C PHE A 336 13.32 13.84 -3.06
N THR A 337 12.53 13.23 -3.94
CA THR A 337 12.87 11.93 -4.56
C THR A 337 13.15 12.02 -6.04
N LYS A 338 12.73 13.11 -6.71
CA LYS A 338 12.75 13.25 -8.17
C LYS A 338 14.15 13.13 -8.80
N ASP A 339 15.19 13.54 -8.09
CA ASP A 339 16.55 13.65 -8.60
C ASP A 339 17.37 12.37 -8.42
N THR A 340 16.86 11.39 -7.63
CA THR A 340 17.54 10.11 -7.38
C THR A 340 16.69 8.94 -7.86
N ASP A 341 17.23 8.11 -8.76
CA ASP A 341 16.53 6.96 -9.34
C ASP A 341 16.03 5.97 -8.26
N LEU A 342 16.83 5.74 -7.23
CA LEU A 342 16.48 4.87 -6.11
C LEU A 342 15.24 5.39 -5.37
N HIS A 343 15.27 6.66 -4.95
CA HIS A 343 14.20 7.28 -4.16
C HIS A 343 12.90 7.35 -4.98
N GLU A 344 12.99 7.80 -6.24
CA GLU A 344 11.83 7.91 -7.11
C GLU A 344 11.22 6.54 -7.43
N ARG A 345 12.02 5.48 -7.53
CA ARG A 345 11.57 4.10 -7.70
C ARG A 345 10.76 3.64 -6.49
N CYS A 346 11.26 3.84 -5.28
CA CYS A 346 10.58 3.51 -4.05
C CYS A 346 9.25 4.28 -3.92
N ARG A 347 9.27 5.59 -4.19
CA ARG A 347 8.08 6.43 -4.16
C ARG A 347 7.01 5.96 -5.15
N ARG A 348 7.39 5.64 -6.40
CA ARG A 348 6.45 5.12 -7.41
C ARG A 348 5.89 3.77 -7.04
N ALA A 349 6.73 2.88 -6.50
CA ALA A 349 6.27 1.60 -6.00
C ALA A 349 5.23 1.77 -4.89
N LEU A 350 5.47 2.70 -3.97
CA LEU A 350 4.52 3.00 -2.90
C LEU A 350 3.20 3.59 -3.43
N MET A 351 3.25 4.55 -4.38
CA MET A 351 2.02 5.04 -5.04
C MET A 351 1.21 3.90 -5.65
N LEU A 352 1.89 2.96 -6.30
CA LEU A 352 1.27 1.81 -6.90
C LEU A 352 0.60 0.90 -5.86
N ILE A 353 1.26 0.66 -4.74
CA ILE A 353 0.74 -0.16 -3.64
C ILE A 353 -0.52 0.48 -3.05
N VAL A 354 -0.49 1.78 -2.79
CA VAL A 354 -1.66 2.53 -2.28
C VAL A 354 -2.82 2.45 -3.28
N SER A 355 -2.55 2.71 -4.57
CA SER A 355 -3.55 2.62 -5.63
C SER A 355 -4.12 1.21 -5.79
N SER A 356 -3.26 0.19 -5.72
CA SER A 356 -3.67 -1.21 -5.75
C SER A 356 -4.63 -1.55 -4.62
N TYR A 357 -4.27 -1.15 -3.40
CA TYR A 357 -5.11 -1.40 -2.25
C TYR A 357 -6.46 -0.68 -2.36
N ALA A 358 -6.45 0.59 -2.78
CA ALA A 358 -7.67 1.39 -2.96
C ALA A 358 -8.63 0.78 -4.01
N ILE A 359 -8.11 0.30 -5.13
CA ILE A 359 -8.93 -0.33 -6.17
C ILE A 359 -9.39 -1.73 -5.73
N SER A 360 -8.47 -2.55 -5.20
CA SER A 360 -8.78 -3.91 -4.76
C SER A 360 -9.76 -3.95 -3.60
N GLY A 361 -9.79 -2.92 -2.75
CA GLY A 361 -10.69 -2.82 -1.60
C GLY A 361 -12.18 -2.91 -1.96
N TRP A 362 -12.56 -2.57 -3.20
CA TRP A 362 -13.93 -2.76 -3.69
C TRP A 362 -14.27 -4.22 -4.04
N MET A 363 -13.26 -5.09 -4.15
CA MET A 363 -13.43 -6.44 -4.67
C MET A 363 -13.01 -7.54 -3.71
N ILE A 364 -12.38 -7.19 -2.59
CA ILE A 364 -11.84 -8.16 -1.63
C ILE A 364 -11.86 -7.61 -0.18
N ASN A 365 -12.13 -8.53 0.77
CA ASN A 365 -12.13 -8.23 2.21
C ASN A 365 -10.73 -8.42 2.81
N ARG A 366 -9.87 -7.39 2.75
CA ARG A 366 -8.52 -7.41 3.36
C ARG A 366 -8.26 -6.25 4.31
N GLN A 367 -9.31 -5.67 4.86
CA GLN A 367 -9.24 -4.50 5.74
C GLN A 367 -8.51 -4.73 7.07
N TYR A 368 -8.52 -5.98 7.56
CA TYR A 368 -7.86 -6.37 8.82
C TYR A 368 -6.69 -7.34 8.58
N HIS A 369 -6.07 -7.24 7.43
CA HIS A 369 -4.93 -8.05 7.04
C HIS A 369 -3.64 -7.23 7.05
N THR A 370 -2.53 -7.95 7.04
CA THR A 370 -1.18 -7.35 7.06
C THR A 370 -0.92 -6.44 5.86
N GLU A 371 -1.60 -6.63 4.72
CA GLU A 371 -1.42 -5.79 3.52
C GLU A 371 -1.80 -4.33 3.74
N TYR A 372 -2.88 -4.06 4.49
CA TYR A 372 -3.25 -2.69 4.85
C TYR A 372 -2.19 -2.05 5.73
N MET A 373 -1.73 -2.78 6.75
CA MET A 373 -0.68 -2.31 7.65
C MET A 373 0.66 -2.13 6.94
N LEU A 374 0.98 -3.02 6.00
CA LEU A 374 2.19 -2.94 5.18
C LEU A 374 2.20 -1.66 4.32
N MET A 375 1.08 -1.37 3.67
CA MET A 375 0.93 -0.14 2.89
C MET A 375 1.20 1.11 3.74
N ILE A 376 0.58 1.20 4.91
CA ILE A 376 0.75 2.36 5.81
C ILE A 376 2.17 2.39 6.40
N ALA A 377 2.74 1.23 6.73
CA ALA A 377 4.10 1.14 7.27
C ALA A 377 5.16 1.61 6.26
N LEU A 378 5.03 1.20 5.00
CA LEU A 378 5.93 1.64 3.93
C LEU A 378 5.82 3.15 3.68
N ALA A 379 4.59 3.69 3.75
CA ALA A 379 4.36 5.13 3.64
C ALA A 379 4.96 5.89 4.83
N GLY A 380 4.77 5.40 6.04
CA GLY A 380 5.34 5.97 7.27
C GLY A 380 6.88 5.92 7.27
N ALA A 381 7.47 4.81 6.82
CA ALA A 381 8.92 4.70 6.66
C ALA A 381 9.45 5.70 5.64
N THR A 382 8.82 5.78 4.45
CA THR A 382 9.17 6.78 3.42
C THR A 382 9.08 8.19 3.96
N HIS A 383 8.02 8.53 4.69
CA HIS A 383 7.84 9.84 5.29
C HIS A 383 8.97 10.18 6.28
N ARG A 384 9.39 9.22 7.10
CA ARG A 384 10.54 9.38 8.03
C ARG A 384 11.85 9.62 7.30
N LEU A 385 12.10 8.89 6.19
CA LEU A 385 13.31 9.08 5.38
C LEU A 385 13.36 10.49 4.79
N VAL A 386 12.24 11.01 4.33
CA VAL A 386 12.17 12.39 3.80
C VAL A 386 12.35 13.42 4.91
N LEU A 387 11.76 13.22 6.09
CA LEU A 387 11.96 14.12 7.25
C LEU A 387 13.44 14.20 7.67
N ARG A 388 14.16 13.08 7.66
CA ARG A 388 15.61 13.05 7.93
C ARG A 388 16.39 13.84 6.89
N ALA A 389 16.11 13.60 5.61
CA ALA A 389 16.79 14.32 4.52
C ALA A 389 16.60 15.84 4.65
N GLN A 390 15.38 16.29 5.02
CA GLN A 390 15.12 17.72 5.28
C GLN A 390 15.94 18.26 6.48
N SER A 391 15.99 17.49 7.58
CA SER A 391 16.73 17.94 8.77
C SER A 391 18.22 18.05 8.49
N GLU A 392 18.79 17.14 7.67
CA GLU A 392 20.18 17.18 7.26
C GLU A 392 20.48 18.36 6.33
N GLU A 393 19.56 18.71 5.43
CA GLU A 393 19.69 19.84 4.53
C GLU A 393 19.67 21.18 5.32
N ILE A 394 18.74 21.31 6.26
CA ILE A 394 18.67 22.49 7.16
C ILE A 394 19.96 22.65 7.97
N ALA A 395 20.46 21.56 8.59
CA ALA A 395 21.68 21.61 9.38
C ALA A 395 22.92 21.98 8.55
N LYS A 396 22.99 21.56 7.28
CA LYS A 396 24.06 21.96 6.37
C LYS A 396 23.99 23.44 6.02
N THR A 397 22.81 23.97 5.77
CA THR A 397 22.62 25.40 5.45
C THR A 397 23.01 26.27 6.63
N GLU A 398 22.55 25.92 7.84
CA GLU A 398 22.91 26.64 9.07
C GLU A 398 24.42 26.63 9.32
N SER A 399 25.11 25.52 9.09
CA SER A 399 26.55 25.39 9.25
C SER A 399 27.35 26.23 8.24
N THR A 400 26.84 26.38 7.04
CA THR A 400 27.45 27.20 5.98
C THR A 400 27.30 28.69 6.30
N ASP A 401 26.11 29.10 6.74
CA ASP A 401 25.83 30.48 7.13
C ASP A 401 26.71 30.95 8.34
N ILE A 402 26.98 30.03 9.29
CA ILE A 402 27.88 30.31 10.41
C ILE A 402 29.34 30.44 9.93
N ALA A 403 29.78 29.55 9.02
CA ALA A 403 31.13 29.58 8.48
C ALA A 403 31.42 30.84 7.65
N ASP A 404 30.42 31.35 6.93
CA ASP A 404 30.51 32.60 6.18
C ASP A 404 30.53 33.84 7.09
N GLN A 405 29.91 33.75 8.27
CA GLN A 405 29.94 34.84 9.28
C GLN A 405 31.26 34.89 10.09
N GLU A 406 31.99 33.78 10.18
CA GLU A 406 33.27 33.68 10.88
C GLU A 406 34.50 34.03 10.00
N GLN A 407 34.30 34.39 8.71
CA GLN A 407 35.44 34.87 7.92
C GLN A 407 35.97 36.16 8.53
N PRO A 408 37.30 36.23 8.82
CA PRO A 408 37.88 37.44 9.44
C PRO A 408 37.66 38.64 8.51
N GLU A 409 37.18 39.75 9.05
CA GLU A 409 37.10 41.01 8.33
C GLU A 409 38.48 41.34 7.76
N GLU A 410 38.65 41.44 6.45
CA GLU A 410 39.85 41.96 5.82
C GLU A 410 40.17 43.34 6.37
N PRO A 411 41.47 43.67 6.61
CA PRO A 411 41.84 44.96 7.19
C PRO A 411 41.37 46.11 6.29
N VAL A 412 40.77 47.09 6.94
CA VAL A 412 40.01 48.27 6.44
C VAL A 412 40.69 49.11 5.34
N THR A 413 41.93 48.82 4.95
CA THR A 413 42.68 49.65 3.97
C THR A 413 42.30 49.42 2.51
N THR A 414 41.56 48.35 2.15
CA THR A 414 41.13 48.10 0.76
C THR A 414 39.67 48.52 0.51
N ARG A 415 38.95 48.92 1.52
CA ARG A 415 37.49 49.15 1.52
C ARG A 415 37.05 50.39 0.72
N ALA A 416 37.88 51.42 0.61
CA ALA A 416 37.51 52.65 -0.07
C ALA A 416 37.49 52.57 -1.61
N ALA A 417 38.28 51.69 -2.22
CA ALA A 417 38.31 51.49 -3.65
C ALA A 417 37.19 50.50 -4.14
N GLN A 418 36.79 49.56 -3.29
CA GLN A 418 35.72 48.63 -3.55
C GLN A 418 34.34 49.24 -3.40
N MET A 419 34.12 50.18 -2.47
CA MET A 419 32.82 50.83 -2.27
C MET A 419 32.30 51.59 -3.49
N VAL A 420 33.16 52.15 -4.34
CA VAL A 420 32.76 52.87 -5.53
C VAL A 420 32.33 51.91 -6.67
N GLN A 421 32.93 50.74 -6.70
CA GLN A 421 32.58 49.69 -7.70
C GLN A 421 31.34 48.90 -7.32
N GLU A 422 31.13 48.63 -6.04
CA GLU A 422 29.95 47.95 -5.51
C GLU A 422 28.67 48.79 -5.61
N GLN A 423 28.73 50.11 -5.38
CA GLN A 423 27.53 50.96 -5.51
C GLN A 423 26.96 51.01 -6.93
N THR A 424 27.80 50.86 -7.95
CA THR A 424 27.32 50.82 -9.35
C THR A 424 26.76 49.43 -9.75
N VAL A 425 27.28 48.38 -9.19
CA VAL A 425 26.80 46.98 -9.43
C VAL A 425 25.52 46.72 -8.66
N THR A 426 25.41 47.22 -7.40
CA THR A 426 24.23 47.03 -6.55
C THR A 426 22.98 47.78 -7.09
N GLN A 427 23.17 48.97 -7.70
CA GLN A 427 22.06 49.68 -8.34
C GLN A 427 21.55 49.01 -9.61
N LEU A 428 22.39 48.25 -10.34
CA LEU A 428 21.99 47.48 -11.52
C LEU A 428 21.39 46.09 -11.17
N GLN A 429 21.70 45.57 -9.97
CA GLN A 429 21.11 44.32 -9.50
C GLN A 429 19.79 44.49 -8.73
N GLN A 430 19.52 45.66 -8.15
CA GLN A 430 18.24 45.94 -7.47
C GLN A 430 17.08 46.26 -8.37
N SER A 431 17.33 46.47 -9.68
CA SER A 431 16.26 46.69 -10.66
C SER A 431 15.82 45.46 -11.48
N GLY A 432 16.36 44.30 -11.16
CA GLY A 432 16.00 43.08 -11.85
C GLY A 432 16.34 41.83 -11.04
N GLU A 433 15.68 41.64 -9.97
CA GLU A 433 15.43 40.30 -9.40
C GLU A 433 14.95 40.44 -7.94
N GLU A 434 13.67 40.62 -7.75
CA GLU A 434 12.98 39.89 -6.72
C GLU A 434 13.07 38.40 -7.10
N GLN A 435 14.26 37.84 -7.08
CA GLN A 435 14.42 36.41 -6.96
C GLN A 435 13.95 36.05 -5.55
N SER A 436 12.68 35.77 -5.44
CA SER A 436 12.13 35.01 -4.35
C SER A 436 13.03 33.80 -4.14
N ASN A 437 13.79 33.82 -3.05
CA ASN A 437 14.69 32.76 -2.64
C ASN A 437 13.87 31.46 -2.62
N PRO A 438 14.05 30.52 -3.57
CA PRO A 438 13.21 29.32 -3.67
C PRO A 438 13.35 28.41 -2.46
N LEU A 439 14.32 28.67 -1.57
CA LEU A 439 14.55 27.91 -0.35
C LEU A 439 13.66 28.34 0.82
N GLN A 440 13.09 29.56 0.81
CA GLN A 440 12.25 30.05 1.92
C GLN A 440 10.82 29.50 1.93
N TYR A 441 10.39 28.74 0.90
CA TYR A 441 9.06 28.11 0.79
C TYR A 441 9.08 26.61 0.60
N GLN A 442 10.13 25.91 1.00
CA GLN A 442 10.07 24.46 1.17
C GLN A 442 9.36 24.16 2.50
N GLY A 443 8.02 24.15 2.43
CA GLY A 443 7.18 23.84 3.58
C GLY A 443 7.63 22.54 4.24
N GLN A 444 7.93 22.62 5.53
CA GLN A 444 8.27 21.48 6.37
C GLN A 444 7.23 20.37 6.21
N LEU A 445 7.64 19.14 6.02
CA LEU A 445 6.71 17.99 5.97
C LEU A 445 5.92 17.97 7.28
N TRP A 446 4.59 17.75 7.15
CA TRP A 446 3.73 17.72 8.34
C TRP A 446 4.02 16.46 9.18
N THR A 447 4.04 16.62 10.50
CA THR A 447 4.30 15.53 11.45
C THR A 447 3.06 15.06 12.19
N GLN A 448 1.98 15.84 12.13
CA GLN A 448 0.72 15.58 12.82
C GLN A 448 -0.46 15.67 11.85
N LEU A 449 -1.57 15.02 12.21
CA LEU A 449 -2.82 15.13 11.46
C LEU A 449 -3.37 16.57 11.56
N GLY A 450 -3.68 17.16 10.42
CA GLY A 450 -4.24 18.51 10.32
C GLY A 450 -5.71 18.52 9.88
N LEU A 451 -6.31 19.71 9.86
CA LEU A 451 -7.70 19.90 9.41
C LEU A 451 -7.92 19.40 7.97
N LEU A 452 -6.93 19.56 7.08
CA LEU A 452 -6.99 19.03 5.73
C LEU A 452 -7.14 17.51 5.71
N ASP A 453 -6.43 16.81 6.60
CA ASP A 453 -6.50 15.34 6.67
C ASP A 453 -7.87 14.89 7.17
N VAL A 454 -8.42 15.57 8.17
CA VAL A 454 -9.77 15.32 8.69
C VAL A 454 -10.83 15.56 7.61
N ALA A 455 -10.73 16.69 6.89
CA ALA A 455 -11.66 17.01 5.80
C ALA A 455 -11.57 16.00 4.66
N ALA A 456 -10.35 15.57 4.29
CA ALA A 456 -10.14 14.55 3.27
C ALA A 456 -10.70 13.19 3.70
N CYS A 457 -10.50 12.77 4.95
CA CYS A 457 -11.07 11.53 5.49
C CYS A 457 -12.61 11.53 5.43
N ALA A 458 -13.23 12.65 5.85
CA ALA A 458 -14.68 12.80 5.79
C ALA A 458 -15.20 12.80 4.35
N GLY A 459 -14.54 13.52 3.43
CA GLY A 459 -14.88 13.56 2.02
C GLY A 459 -14.76 12.20 1.33
N LEU A 460 -13.70 11.45 1.62
CA LEU A 460 -13.51 10.10 1.11
C LEU A 460 -14.57 9.14 1.65
N ALA A 461 -14.90 9.21 2.95
CA ALA A 461 -15.96 8.38 3.54
C ALA A 461 -17.31 8.68 2.89
N TRP A 462 -17.65 9.96 2.71
CA TRP A 462 -18.84 10.35 1.99
C TRP A 462 -18.86 9.84 0.54
N GLY A 463 -17.73 9.96 -0.17
CA GLY A 463 -17.59 9.45 -1.54
C GLY A 463 -17.79 7.94 -1.64
N VAL A 464 -17.25 7.17 -0.70
CA VAL A 464 -17.46 5.70 -0.64
C VAL A 464 -18.93 5.38 -0.40
N LEU A 465 -19.59 6.07 0.54
CA LEU A 465 -21.02 5.86 0.82
C LEU A 465 -21.88 6.22 -0.40
N PHE A 466 -21.55 7.32 -1.09
CA PHE A 466 -22.25 7.72 -2.30
C PHE A 466 -22.13 6.66 -3.40
N VAL A 467 -20.91 6.16 -3.66
CA VAL A 467 -20.68 5.10 -4.66
C VAL A 467 -21.42 3.81 -4.26
N TRP A 468 -21.41 3.48 -2.99
CA TRP A 468 -22.13 2.30 -2.47
C TRP A 468 -23.64 2.43 -2.69
N ASP A 469 -24.25 3.56 -2.31
CA ASP A 469 -25.68 3.82 -2.52
C ASP A 469 -26.02 3.85 -4.03
N PHE A 470 -25.15 4.43 -4.86
CA PHE A 470 -25.32 4.43 -6.32
C PHE A 470 -25.32 3.02 -6.90
N ILE A 471 -24.42 2.14 -6.45
CA ILE A 471 -24.34 0.73 -6.90
C ILE A 471 -25.62 0.01 -6.50
N LEU A 472 -26.09 0.12 -5.25
CA LEU A 472 -27.31 -0.53 -4.78
C LEU A 472 -28.56 -0.05 -5.50
N ALA A 473 -28.60 1.20 -5.95
CA ALA A 473 -29.75 1.76 -6.66
C ALA A 473 -29.84 1.37 -8.13
N ASN A 474 -28.71 0.98 -8.77
CA ASN A 474 -28.63 0.76 -10.23
C ASN A 474 -28.39 -0.70 -10.64
N LEU A 475 -28.00 -1.59 -9.73
CA LEU A 475 -27.80 -3.01 -9.96
C LEU A 475 -28.82 -3.88 -9.26
#